data_7f0e8f91c23c7575052572440e80cfbc
#
_entry.id   7f0e8f91c23c7575052572440e80cfbc
#
_cell.length_a   1.000
_cell.length_b   1.000
_cell.length_c   1.000
_cell.angle_alpha   90.00
_cell.angle_beta   90.00
_cell.angle_gamma   90.00
#
_symmetry.space_group_name_H-M   'P 1'
#
loop_
_entity.id
_entity.type
_entity.pdbx_description
1 polymer ?
#
loop_
_entity_poly.entity_id
_entity_poly.type
_entity_poly.pdbx_seq_one_letter_code
_entity_poly.pdbx_strand_id
1 'polypeptide(L)'
;IGELVWDVFPAGKQLGGAPVNFAYFAKELGAEAYPVAALGCDQLGDEAMEVVRPSGLKLDYIQRNSLPTSRVLVTTDEQGVPQYEIVENVAWDAIECNEAILELASQADVICWGSLAQRSEVSRATINRFLDAMPDTDDTYKIFDINLRQHFYCKETIENSFAKCNILKINDEELVVVSEMFGCQGLSQEEACRKLLNDYGFRMLILTCGTEGSYVFSAGEMSFQNTPKVVVADTVGAGDSFTGSFIASILKGKSIPEAHKRAVEVSAYVCTQNGAM
;
A
#
# COMPACT_ATOMS: atom_id res chain seq x y z
N ILE A 1 -1.75 2.42 7.26
CA ILE A 1 -1.32 1.60 8.40
C ILE A 1 -0.65 0.34 7.92
N GLY A 2 0.53 -0.03 8.50
CA GLY A 2 1.23 -1.26 8.18
C GLY A 2 2.74 -1.18 8.39
N GLU A 3 3.51 -1.83 7.50
CA GLU A 3 4.94 -1.98 7.62
C GLU A 3 5.73 -0.69 7.36
N LEU A 4 6.82 -0.55 8.11
CA LEU A 4 7.93 0.37 7.86
C LEU A 4 9.21 -0.47 7.98
N VAL A 5 10.02 -0.52 6.93
CA VAL A 5 11.03 -1.56 6.75
C VAL A 5 12.29 -1.01 6.09
N TRP A 6 13.44 -1.55 6.46
CA TRP A 6 14.70 -1.34 5.75
C TRP A 6 14.92 -2.42 4.70
N ASP A 7 15.02 -2.02 3.44
CA ASP A 7 15.55 -2.86 2.38
C ASP A 7 17.08 -2.81 2.43
N VAL A 8 17.70 -3.94 2.77
CA VAL A 8 19.15 -4.03 3.00
C VAL A 8 19.82 -4.71 1.82
N PHE A 9 20.56 -3.94 1.06
CA PHE A 9 21.35 -4.37 -0.10
C PHE A 9 22.83 -4.50 0.26
N PRO A 10 23.66 -5.22 -0.49
CA PRO A 10 25.10 -5.25 -0.28
C PRO A 10 25.78 -3.86 -0.32
N ALA A 11 25.21 -2.92 -1.07
CA ALA A 11 25.74 -1.57 -1.25
C ALA A 11 25.21 -0.54 -0.23
N GLY A 12 24.24 -0.90 0.61
CA GLY A 12 23.61 0.03 1.55
C GLY A 12 22.20 -0.38 1.92
N LYS A 13 21.43 0.53 2.52
CA LYS A 13 20.06 0.27 2.88
C LYS A 13 19.16 1.44 2.47
N GLN A 14 17.92 1.14 2.15
CA GLN A 14 16.88 2.12 1.83
C GLN A 14 15.68 1.89 2.76
N LEU A 15 15.05 2.96 3.19
CA LEU A 15 13.83 2.88 3.97
C LEU A 15 12.65 2.81 3.01
N GLY A 16 11.75 1.88 3.28
CA GLY A 16 10.54 1.64 2.53
C GLY A 16 9.39 1.21 3.44
N GLY A 17 8.35 0.74 2.80
CA GLY A 17 7.10 0.32 3.43
C GLY A 17 5.92 0.96 2.72
N ALA A 18 5.09 0.14 2.07
CA ALA A 18 4.02 0.63 1.20
C ALA A 18 3.11 1.66 1.88
N PRO A 19 2.66 1.48 3.14
CA PRO A 19 1.80 2.48 3.79
C PRO A 19 2.48 3.82 4.04
N VAL A 20 3.79 3.84 4.32
CA VAL A 20 4.53 5.09 4.54
C VAL A 20 4.81 5.81 3.23
N ASN A 21 5.17 5.06 2.19
CA ASN A 21 5.32 5.61 0.84
C ASN A 21 3.99 6.22 0.36
N PHE A 22 2.87 5.50 0.51
CA PHE A 22 1.54 6.03 0.21
C PHE A 22 1.26 7.35 0.95
N ALA A 23 1.52 7.39 2.26
CA ALA A 23 1.30 8.58 3.08
C ALA A 23 2.16 9.76 2.60
N TYR A 24 3.41 9.51 2.23
CA TYR A 24 4.32 10.51 1.68
C TYR A 24 3.76 11.14 0.40
N PHE A 25 3.37 10.33 -0.59
CA PHE A 25 2.85 10.86 -1.86
C PHE A 25 1.49 11.54 -1.71
N ALA A 26 0.61 11.04 -0.85
CA ALA A 26 -0.64 11.73 -0.54
C ALA A 26 -0.38 13.11 0.07
N LYS A 27 0.57 13.21 1.01
CA LYS A 27 0.99 14.48 1.64
C LYS A 27 1.64 15.45 0.65
N GLU A 28 2.53 14.97 -0.23
CA GLU A 28 3.16 15.83 -1.27
C GLU A 28 2.11 16.45 -2.20
N LEU A 29 0.98 15.79 -2.35
CA LEU A 29 -0.16 16.29 -3.11
C LEU A 29 -1.20 17.01 -2.25
N GLY A 30 -0.86 17.38 -1.01
CA GLY A 30 -1.60 18.29 -0.15
C GLY A 30 -2.64 17.63 0.76
N ALA A 31 -2.63 16.31 0.92
CA ALA A 31 -3.37 15.65 1.98
C ALA A 31 -2.63 15.78 3.32
N GLU A 32 -3.37 15.73 4.42
CA GLU A 32 -2.78 15.56 5.74
C GLU A 32 -2.62 14.05 6.01
N ALA A 33 -1.38 13.56 6.16
CA ALA A 33 -1.11 12.13 6.17
C ALA A 33 -0.36 11.69 7.44
N TYR A 34 -0.80 10.56 7.99
CA TYR A 34 -0.34 9.99 9.24
C TYR A 34 0.06 8.53 9.02
N PRO A 35 1.35 8.20 8.93
CA PRO A 35 1.77 6.80 8.92
C PRO A 35 1.52 6.18 10.29
N VAL A 36 0.80 5.05 10.32
CA VAL A 36 0.58 4.23 11.50
C VAL A 36 1.40 2.95 11.32
N ALA A 37 2.49 2.83 12.06
CA ALA A 37 3.45 1.73 11.97
C ALA A 37 4.11 1.49 13.33
N ALA A 38 5.03 0.52 13.40
CA ALA A 38 5.87 0.36 14.57
C ALA A 38 7.33 0.08 14.20
N LEU A 39 8.24 0.63 14.98
CA LEU A 39 9.69 0.45 14.92
C LEU A 39 10.21 -0.10 16.25
N GLY A 40 11.32 -0.80 16.21
CA GLY A 40 12.00 -1.28 17.40
C GLY A 40 12.64 -0.14 18.21
N CYS A 41 12.79 -0.34 19.52
CA CYS A 41 13.64 0.51 20.36
C CYS A 41 15.12 0.17 20.12
N ASP A 42 15.57 0.27 18.86
CA ASP A 42 16.91 -0.07 18.41
C ASP A 42 17.47 1.03 17.48
N GLN A 43 18.75 0.90 17.14
CA GLN A 43 19.43 1.86 16.28
C GLN A 43 18.77 2.00 14.91
N LEU A 44 18.30 0.90 14.28
CA LEU A 44 17.64 0.94 12.98
C LEU A 44 16.31 1.71 13.04
N GLY A 45 15.58 1.59 14.17
CA GLY A 45 14.38 2.36 14.41
C GLY A 45 14.65 3.85 14.56
N ASP A 46 15.74 4.22 15.25
CA ASP A 46 16.15 5.63 15.39
C ASP A 46 16.56 6.20 14.04
N GLU A 47 17.36 5.47 13.27
CA GLU A 47 17.76 5.87 11.92
C GLU A 47 16.54 5.98 10.97
N ALA A 48 15.55 5.10 11.09
CA ALA A 48 14.32 5.19 10.28
C ALA A 48 13.55 6.48 10.59
N MET A 49 13.43 6.84 11.87
CA MET A 49 12.80 8.11 12.28
C MET A 49 13.54 9.31 11.71
N GLU A 50 14.89 9.30 11.71
CA GLU A 50 15.70 10.40 11.14
C GLU A 50 15.52 10.52 9.62
N VAL A 51 15.37 9.41 8.91
CA VAL A 51 15.11 9.40 7.45
C VAL A 51 13.72 9.91 7.11
N VAL A 52 12.68 9.51 7.88
CA VAL A 52 11.30 9.94 7.59
C VAL A 52 11.02 11.38 8.03
N ARG A 53 11.66 11.86 9.08
CA ARG A 53 11.40 13.20 9.66
C ARG A 53 11.47 14.35 8.63
N PRO A 54 12.46 14.42 7.72
CA PRO A 54 12.53 15.49 6.71
C PRO A 54 11.36 15.48 5.71
N SER A 55 10.65 14.35 5.55
CA SER A 55 9.48 14.26 4.67
C SER A 55 8.32 15.17 5.10
N GLY A 56 8.32 15.63 6.36
CA GLY A 56 7.23 16.41 6.92
C GLY A 56 5.95 15.61 7.20
N LEU A 57 6.01 14.28 7.17
CA LEU A 57 4.93 13.42 7.66
C LEU A 57 4.76 13.59 9.17
N LYS A 58 3.55 13.44 9.65
CA LYS A 58 3.24 13.44 11.09
C LYS A 58 3.50 12.07 11.69
N LEU A 59 4.56 11.97 12.50
CA LEU A 59 5.10 10.68 12.96
C LEU A 59 4.55 10.24 14.33
N ASP A 60 3.54 10.93 14.85
CA ASP A 60 2.96 10.71 16.18
C ASP A 60 2.38 9.31 16.39
N TYR A 61 2.05 8.63 15.29
CA TYR A 61 1.47 7.29 15.29
C TYR A 61 2.46 6.18 14.90
N ILE A 62 3.74 6.50 14.79
CA ILE A 62 4.79 5.49 14.67
C ILE A 62 5.16 5.03 16.07
N GLN A 63 4.72 3.84 16.43
CA GLN A 63 4.96 3.24 17.76
C GLN A 63 6.40 2.77 17.90
N ARG A 64 6.84 2.63 19.14
CA ARG A 64 8.13 2.02 19.48
C ARG A 64 7.89 0.86 20.44
N ASN A 65 8.43 -0.32 20.13
CA ASN A 65 8.27 -1.50 20.96
C ASN A 65 9.58 -2.29 21.10
N SER A 66 9.57 -3.38 21.83
CA SER A 66 10.76 -4.20 22.15
C SER A 66 11.16 -5.18 21.04
N LEU A 67 10.33 -5.35 19.98
CA LEU A 67 10.69 -6.17 18.85
C LEU A 67 11.68 -5.40 17.95
N PRO A 68 12.53 -6.12 17.17
CA PRO A 68 13.49 -5.43 16.31
C PRO A 68 12.83 -4.66 15.18
N THR A 69 13.45 -3.58 14.74
CA THR A 69 13.07 -2.90 13.50
C THR A 69 13.23 -3.83 12.31
N SER A 70 12.23 -3.83 11.44
CA SER A 70 12.14 -4.74 10.30
C SER A 70 13.21 -4.50 9.25
N ARG A 71 13.64 -5.60 8.63
CA ARG A 71 14.56 -5.63 7.49
C ARG A 71 14.05 -6.62 6.44
N VAL A 72 14.22 -6.25 5.17
CA VAL A 72 14.23 -7.18 4.05
C VAL A 72 15.69 -7.37 3.66
N LEU A 73 16.18 -8.59 3.78
CA LEU A 73 17.53 -8.94 3.37
C LEU A 73 17.51 -9.26 1.88
N VAL A 74 18.27 -8.51 1.10
CA VAL A 74 18.42 -8.74 -0.34
C VAL A 74 19.76 -9.40 -0.58
N THR A 75 19.72 -10.68 -0.91
CA THR A 75 20.89 -11.48 -1.30
C THR A 75 20.78 -11.83 -2.77
N THR A 76 21.87 -12.25 -3.38
CA THR A 76 21.87 -12.75 -4.75
C THR A 76 22.25 -14.23 -4.74
N ASP A 77 21.55 -15.03 -5.52
CA ASP A 77 21.91 -16.43 -5.70
C ASP A 77 23.18 -16.58 -6.60
N GLU A 78 23.60 -17.83 -6.83
CA GLU A 78 24.76 -18.15 -7.66
C GLU A 78 24.62 -17.68 -9.13
N GLN A 79 23.38 -17.45 -9.59
CA GLN A 79 23.06 -16.95 -10.92
C GLN A 79 22.91 -15.43 -10.96
N GLY A 80 23.09 -14.73 -9.82
CA GLY A 80 22.94 -13.28 -9.69
C GLY A 80 21.48 -12.81 -9.57
N VAL A 81 20.53 -13.74 -9.33
CA VAL A 81 19.11 -13.39 -9.14
C VAL A 81 18.89 -12.92 -7.70
N PRO A 82 18.25 -11.74 -7.49
CA PRO A 82 17.95 -11.26 -6.15
C PRO A 82 16.99 -12.21 -5.41
N GLN A 83 17.34 -12.51 -4.15
CA GLN A 83 16.50 -13.22 -3.21
C GLN A 83 16.14 -12.26 -2.08
N TYR A 84 14.86 -12.22 -1.72
CA TYR A 84 14.33 -11.34 -0.69
C TYR A 84 13.88 -12.16 0.51
N GLU A 85 14.37 -11.82 1.69
CA GLU A 85 13.93 -12.43 2.95
C GLU A 85 13.28 -11.36 3.82
N ILE A 86 11.98 -11.44 4.02
CA ILE A 86 11.24 -10.57 4.92
C ILE A 86 11.28 -11.17 6.32
N VAL A 87 12.04 -10.54 7.22
CA VAL A 87 12.22 -11.02 8.59
C VAL A 87 10.87 -10.98 9.34
N GLU A 88 10.61 -12.04 10.10
CA GLU A 88 9.43 -12.17 10.94
C GLU A 88 9.71 -11.75 12.40
N ASN A 89 8.65 -11.59 13.22
CA ASN A 89 8.72 -11.17 14.62
C ASN A 89 9.44 -9.83 14.80
N VAL A 90 9.01 -8.84 14.02
CA VAL A 90 9.54 -7.50 13.99
C VAL A 90 8.52 -6.47 14.52
N ALA A 91 8.95 -5.26 14.72
CA ALA A 91 8.16 -4.24 15.43
C ALA A 91 6.77 -4.02 14.82
N TRP A 92 6.63 -3.95 13.50
CA TRP A 92 5.33 -3.76 12.87
C TRP A 92 4.42 -5.02 12.88
N ASP A 93 4.89 -6.17 13.33
CA ASP A 93 4.04 -7.32 13.65
C ASP A 93 3.24 -7.07 14.94
N ALA A 94 3.58 -6.04 15.73
CA ALA A 94 2.96 -5.67 16.99
C ALA A 94 2.52 -4.20 17.02
N ILE A 95 1.82 -3.75 15.99
CA ILE A 95 1.14 -2.44 16.00
C ILE A 95 -0.06 -2.55 16.94
N GLU A 96 0.03 -1.93 18.10
CA GLU A 96 -1.02 -2.00 19.12
C GLU A 96 -2.12 -0.96 18.87
N CYS A 97 -3.36 -1.36 19.08
CA CYS A 97 -4.50 -0.47 19.02
C CYS A 97 -4.68 0.24 20.37
N ASN A 98 -4.49 1.55 20.38
CA ASN A 98 -4.72 2.41 21.52
C ASN A 98 -5.78 3.49 21.23
N GLU A 99 -6.13 4.29 22.26
CA GLU A 99 -7.15 5.34 22.13
C GLU A 99 -6.78 6.37 21.05
N ALA A 100 -5.51 6.77 20.95
CA ALA A 100 -5.06 7.76 19.97
C ALA A 100 -5.25 7.25 18.52
N ILE A 101 -4.99 5.95 18.28
CA ILE A 101 -5.23 5.32 16.97
C ILE A 101 -6.74 5.27 16.65
N LEU A 102 -7.59 4.97 17.63
CA LEU A 102 -9.05 4.96 17.42
C LEU A 102 -9.61 6.37 17.22
N GLU A 103 -9.06 7.36 17.92
CA GLU A 103 -9.41 8.75 17.68
C GLU A 103 -9.01 9.21 16.27
N LEU A 104 -7.78 8.90 15.82
CA LEU A 104 -7.37 9.14 14.45
C LEU A 104 -8.32 8.47 13.45
N ALA A 105 -8.67 7.20 13.68
CA ALA A 105 -9.57 6.46 12.81
C ALA A 105 -10.95 7.12 12.69
N SER A 106 -11.49 7.62 13.78
CA SER A 106 -12.81 8.27 13.81
C SER A 106 -12.87 9.60 13.01
N GLN A 107 -11.72 10.18 12.70
CA GLN A 107 -11.58 11.44 11.98
C GLN A 107 -10.97 11.26 10.57
N ALA A 108 -10.60 10.03 10.21
CA ALA A 108 -9.90 9.77 8.95
C ALA A 108 -10.89 9.69 7.78
N ASP A 109 -10.60 10.45 6.72
CA ASP A 109 -11.31 10.35 5.44
C ASP A 109 -10.79 9.18 4.60
N VAL A 110 -9.51 8.83 4.77
CA VAL A 110 -8.83 7.80 3.98
C VAL A 110 -7.98 6.89 4.86
N ILE A 111 -8.05 5.60 4.60
CA ILE A 111 -7.06 4.62 5.06
C ILE A 111 -6.51 3.85 3.87
N CYS A 112 -5.22 3.51 3.93
CA CYS A 112 -4.59 2.53 3.05
C CYS A 112 -3.88 1.47 3.89
N TRP A 113 -4.10 0.18 3.55
CA TRP A 113 -3.41 -0.94 4.18
C TRP A 113 -3.15 -2.04 3.16
N GLY A 114 -2.21 -2.94 3.47
CA GLY A 114 -1.86 -4.09 2.64
C GLY A 114 -2.10 -5.43 3.31
N SER A 115 -1.70 -6.51 2.63
CA SER A 115 -1.78 -7.87 3.18
C SER A 115 -0.66 -8.16 4.17
N LEU A 116 0.55 -7.62 3.96
CA LEU A 116 1.76 -8.04 4.66
C LEU A 116 1.68 -7.82 6.18
N ALA A 117 1.26 -6.64 6.63
CA ALA A 117 1.15 -6.35 8.07
C ALA A 117 0.05 -7.16 8.77
N GLN A 118 -0.84 -7.78 8.00
CA GLN A 118 -1.89 -8.66 8.52
C GLN A 118 -1.42 -10.08 8.80
N ARG A 119 -0.16 -10.42 8.51
CA ARG A 119 0.43 -11.73 8.83
C ARG A 119 0.44 -11.98 10.34
N SER A 120 0.62 -10.94 11.15
CA SER A 120 0.52 -11.00 12.60
C SER A 120 -0.91 -10.72 13.07
N GLU A 121 -1.35 -11.48 14.07
CA GLU A 121 -2.68 -11.32 14.66
C GLU A 121 -2.84 -9.96 15.34
N VAL A 122 -1.80 -9.45 16.02
CA VAL A 122 -1.84 -8.16 16.74
C VAL A 122 -2.08 -7.01 15.76
N SER A 123 -1.26 -6.91 14.73
CA SER A 123 -1.40 -5.83 13.73
C SER A 123 -2.65 -5.98 12.90
N ARG A 124 -3.04 -7.22 12.53
CA ARG A 124 -4.32 -7.48 11.86
C ARG A 124 -5.53 -7.05 12.70
N ALA A 125 -5.53 -7.32 14.00
CA ALA A 125 -6.58 -6.87 14.89
C ALA A 125 -6.64 -5.34 14.97
N THR A 126 -5.50 -4.67 15.03
CA THR A 126 -5.41 -3.20 15.02
C THR A 126 -5.92 -2.60 13.73
N ILE A 127 -5.54 -3.14 12.57
CA ILE A 127 -6.04 -2.72 11.26
C ILE A 127 -7.57 -2.86 11.23
N ASN A 128 -8.11 -4.00 11.66
CA ASN A 128 -9.55 -4.22 11.68
C ASN A 128 -10.29 -3.24 12.60
N ARG A 129 -9.76 -2.98 13.81
CA ARG A 129 -10.36 -2.00 14.74
C ARG A 129 -10.30 -0.58 14.20
N PHE A 130 -9.25 -0.22 13.51
CA PHE A 130 -9.14 1.07 12.81
C PHE A 130 -10.25 1.20 11.76
N LEU A 131 -10.39 0.19 10.89
CA LEU A 131 -11.42 0.15 9.84
C LEU A 131 -12.85 0.23 10.41
N ASP A 132 -13.10 -0.45 11.54
CA ASP A 132 -14.41 -0.46 12.21
C ASP A 132 -14.71 0.88 12.91
N ALA A 133 -13.69 1.65 13.30
CA ALA A 133 -13.84 2.96 13.93
C ALA A 133 -13.98 4.12 12.94
N MET A 134 -13.62 3.90 11.67
CA MET A 134 -13.76 4.94 10.63
C MET A 134 -15.23 5.23 10.32
N PRO A 135 -15.56 6.49 9.96
CA PRO A 135 -16.87 6.82 9.44
C PRO A 135 -17.26 5.96 8.23
N ASP A 136 -18.54 5.63 8.11
CA ASP A 136 -19.11 4.96 6.94
C ASP A 136 -19.95 5.96 6.15
N THR A 137 -19.28 6.77 5.32
CA THR A 137 -19.88 7.82 4.51
C THR A 137 -19.41 7.73 3.06
N ASP A 138 -20.08 8.47 2.18
CA ASP A 138 -19.68 8.55 0.77
C ASP A 138 -18.34 9.25 0.57
N ASP A 139 -17.87 10.03 1.53
CA ASP A 139 -16.57 10.73 1.47
C ASP A 139 -15.42 9.94 2.12
N THR A 140 -15.71 8.74 2.63
CA THR A 140 -14.70 7.87 3.25
C THR A 140 -14.16 6.85 2.27
N TYR A 141 -12.84 6.76 2.17
CA TYR A 141 -12.13 5.86 1.25
C TYR A 141 -11.28 4.85 2.02
N LYS A 142 -11.64 3.58 1.93
CA LYS A 142 -10.97 2.44 2.55
C LYS A 142 -10.24 1.67 1.45
N ILE A 143 -8.93 1.91 1.29
CA ILE A 143 -8.11 1.39 0.19
C ILE A 143 -7.34 0.17 0.65
N PHE A 144 -7.69 -0.98 0.10
CA PHE A 144 -6.88 -2.19 0.24
C PHE A 144 -5.94 -2.30 -0.96
N ASP A 145 -4.67 -1.89 -0.78
CA ASP A 145 -3.59 -2.18 -1.73
C ASP A 145 -3.05 -3.56 -1.38
N ILE A 146 -3.46 -4.57 -2.13
CA ILE A 146 -3.31 -5.97 -1.72
C ILE A 146 -1.86 -6.37 -1.45
N ASN A 147 -0.93 -5.92 -2.30
CA ASN A 147 0.52 -5.97 -2.11
C ASN A 147 1.01 -7.33 -1.58
N LEU A 148 0.74 -8.41 -2.33
CA LEU A 148 1.08 -9.78 -1.96
C LEU A 148 2.60 -9.96 -1.84
N ARG A 149 3.05 -10.54 -0.73
CA ARG A 149 4.47 -10.80 -0.49
C ARG A 149 4.68 -12.24 -0.05
N GLN A 150 5.48 -13.00 -0.83
CA GLN A 150 5.87 -14.37 -0.51
C GLN A 150 4.65 -15.25 -0.14
N HIS A 151 4.65 -15.80 1.08
CA HIS A 151 3.59 -16.65 1.65
C HIS A 151 2.80 -15.93 2.76
N PHE A 152 3.03 -14.64 2.98
CA PHE A 152 2.46 -13.86 4.08
C PHE A 152 1.02 -13.38 3.83
N TYR A 153 0.24 -14.20 3.12
CA TYR A 153 -1.17 -13.92 2.87
C TYR A 153 -1.97 -15.24 2.83
N CYS A 154 -3.24 -15.15 3.08
CA CYS A 154 -4.17 -16.26 2.89
C CYS A 154 -5.52 -15.75 2.40
N LYS A 155 -6.34 -16.66 1.85
CA LYS A 155 -7.65 -16.32 1.29
C LYS A 155 -8.53 -15.60 2.32
N GLU A 156 -8.57 -16.09 3.56
CA GLU A 156 -9.40 -15.51 4.63
C GLU A 156 -9.03 -14.06 4.92
N THR A 157 -7.72 -13.74 5.03
CA THR A 157 -7.26 -12.36 5.27
C THR A 157 -7.61 -11.44 4.11
N ILE A 158 -7.49 -11.91 2.87
CA ILE A 158 -7.85 -11.14 1.68
C ILE A 158 -9.36 -10.92 1.63
N GLU A 159 -10.17 -11.95 1.86
CA GLU A 159 -11.63 -11.88 1.85
C GLU A 159 -12.17 -10.94 2.93
N ASN A 160 -11.60 -11.00 4.13
CA ASN A 160 -11.92 -10.08 5.21
C ASN A 160 -11.57 -8.61 4.84
N SER A 161 -10.47 -8.40 4.15
CA SER A 161 -10.10 -7.07 3.66
C SER A 161 -11.02 -6.60 2.53
N PHE A 162 -11.43 -7.47 1.62
CA PHE A 162 -12.41 -7.18 0.57
C PHE A 162 -13.77 -6.75 1.17
N ALA A 163 -14.21 -7.42 2.24
CA ALA A 163 -15.45 -7.05 2.91
C ALA A 163 -15.42 -5.68 3.60
N LYS A 164 -14.24 -5.13 3.86
CA LYS A 164 -14.04 -3.85 4.57
C LYS A 164 -13.57 -2.70 3.68
N CYS A 165 -12.98 -2.98 2.53
CA CYS A 165 -12.54 -1.93 1.62
C CYS A 165 -13.66 -1.46 0.69
N ASN A 166 -13.57 -0.22 0.21
CA ASN A 166 -14.38 0.28 -0.89
C ASN A 166 -13.54 0.64 -2.13
N ILE A 167 -12.21 0.55 -2.02
CA ILE A 167 -11.28 0.61 -3.15
C ILE A 167 -10.33 -0.57 -3.03
N LEU A 168 -10.28 -1.41 -4.06
CA LEU A 168 -9.24 -2.43 -4.22
C LEU A 168 -8.19 -1.90 -5.20
N LYS A 169 -6.92 -1.94 -4.81
CA LYS A 169 -5.81 -1.79 -5.74
C LYS A 169 -5.04 -3.10 -5.85
N ILE A 170 -4.75 -3.49 -7.06
CA ILE A 170 -4.13 -4.77 -7.40
C ILE A 170 -3.27 -4.60 -8.67
N ASN A 171 -2.18 -5.35 -8.81
CA ASN A 171 -1.47 -5.43 -10.07
C ASN A 171 -1.88 -6.69 -10.86
N ASP A 172 -1.38 -6.81 -12.10
CA ASP A 172 -1.74 -7.91 -13.01
C ASP A 172 -1.25 -9.28 -12.52
N GLU A 173 -0.09 -9.37 -11.89
CA GLU A 173 0.44 -10.60 -11.30
C GLU A 173 -0.39 -11.04 -10.08
N GLU A 174 -0.72 -10.11 -9.22
CA GLU A 174 -1.60 -10.33 -8.06
C GLU A 174 -3.02 -10.71 -8.47
N LEU A 175 -3.52 -10.14 -9.57
CA LEU A 175 -4.84 -10.48 -10.11
C LEU A 175 -4.92 -11.95 -10.52
N VAL A 176 -3.83 -12.54 -11.04
CA VAL A 176 -3.77 -13.99 -11.33
C VAL A 176 -3.99 -14.80 -10.05
N VAL A 177 -3.23 -14.48 -8.98
CA VAL A 177 -3.34 -15.18 -7.68
C VAL A 177 -4.74 -15.03 -7.08
N VAL A 178 -5.29 -13.81 -7.10
CA VAL A 178 -6.64 -13.53 -6.60
C VAL A 178 -7.70 -14.25 -7.44
N SER A 179 -7.54 -14.30 -8.76
CA SER A 179 -8.45 -15.01 -9.64
C SER A 179 -8.56 -16.52 -9.32
N GLU A 180 -7.45 -17.14 -8.94
CA GLU A 180 -7.43 -18.53 -8.49
C GLU A 180 -8.21 -18.74 -7.19
N MET A 181 -8.08 -17.80 -6.25
CA MET A 181 -8.73 -17.88 -4.93
C MET A 181 -10.22 -17.58 -4.96
N PHE A 182 -10.66 -16.67 -5.85
CA PHE A 182 -12.00 -16.08 -5.82
C PHE A 182 -12.86 -16.42 -7.05
N GLY A 183 -12.50 -17.47 -7.77
CA GLY A 183 -13.34 -18.04 -8.85
C GLY A 183 -13.44 -17.14 -10.08
N CYS A 184 -12.33 -16.46 -10.41
CA CYS A 184 -12.18 -15.67 -11.63
C CYS A 184 -11.30 -16.34 -12.69
N GLN A 185 -10.92 -17.62 -12.51
CA GLN A 185 -10.06 -18.35 -13.46
C GLN A 185 -10.73 -18.41 -14.84
N GLY A 186 -9.92 -18.17 -15.86
CA GLY A 186 -10.34 -18.23 -17.25
C GLY A 186 -11.08 -16.98 -17.75
N LEU A 187 -11.34 -16.01 -16.89
CA LEU A 187 -11.81 -14.68 -17.27
C LEU A 187 -10.64 -13.82 -17.78
N SER A 188 -10.95 -12.89 -18.68
CA SER A 188 -10.02 -11.81 -19.01
C SER A 188 -9.77 -10.92 -17.79
N GLN A 189 -8.70 -10.11 -17.81
CA GLN A 189 -8.41 -9.16 -16.71
C GLN A 189 -9.59 -8.22 -16.45
N GLU A 190 -10.22 -7.70 -17.50
CA GLU A 190 -11.39 -6.82 -17.36
C GLU A 190 -12.58 -7.55 -16.73
N GLU A 191 -12.90 -8.75 -17.21
CA GLU A 191 -14.00 -9.54 -16.62
C GLU A 191 -13.75 -9.91 -15.16
N ALA A 192 -12.51 -10.29 -14.80
CA ALA A 192 -12.13 -10.60 -13.43
C ALA A 192 -12.26 -9.37 -12.53
N CYS A 193 -11.75 -8.20 -12.97
CA CYS A 193 -11.87 -6.95 -12.23
C CYS A 193 -13.34 -6.54 -12.02
N ARG A 194 -14.16 -6.62 -13.07
CA ARG A 194 -15.60 -6.30 -12.98
C ARG A 194 -16.35 -7.26 -12.07
N LYS A 195 -16.01 -8.55 -12.12
CA LYS A 195 -16.59 -9.55 -11.24
C LYS A 195 -16.25 -9.24 -9.77
N LEU A 196 -14.98 -9.01 -9.44
CA LEU A 196 -14.56 -8.64 -8.08
C LEU A 196 -15.22 -7.34 -7.61
N LEU A 197 -15.25 -6.32 -8.45
CA LEU A 197 -15.91 -5.04 -8.16
C LEU A 197 -17.38 -5.22 -7.81
N ASN A 198 -18.10 -6.06 -8.56
CA ASN A 198 -19.53 -6.30 -8.34
C ASN A 198 -19.79 -7.23 -7.14
N ASP A 199 -19.04 -8.34 -7.02
CA ASP A 199 -19.24 -9.34 -5.97
C ASP A 199 -19.01 -8.76 -4.56
N TYR A 200 -18.05 -7.83 -4.43
CA TYR A 200 -17.70 -7.20 -3.15
C TYR A 200 -18.22 -5.77 -3.01
N GLY A 201 -18.85 -5.22 -4.04
CA GLY A 201 -19.44 -3.88 -3.99
C GLY A 201 -18.42 -2.75 -3.88
N PHE A 202 -17.23 -2.93 -4.44
CA PHE A 202 -16.23 -1.87 -4.43
C PHE A 202 -16.74 -0.65 -5.21
N ARG A 203 -16.42 0.55 -4.73
CA ARG A 203 -16.64 1.79 -5.49
C ARG A 203 -15.69 1.88 -6.67
N MET A 204 -14.46 1.45 -6.46
CA MET A 204 -13.41 1.44 -7.47
C MET A 204 -12.51 0.20 -7.32
N LEU A 205 -12.02 -0.30 -8.46
CA LEU A 205 -10.95 -1.27 -8.54
C LEU A 205 -9.87 -0.71 -9.45
N ILE A 206 -8.65 -0.60 -8.95
CA ILE A 206 -7.48 -0.11 -9.66
C ILE A 206 -6.62 -1.31 -10.03
N LEU A 207 -6.40 -1.51 -11.33
CA LEU A 207 -5.49 -2.52 -11.88
C LEU A 207 -4.29 -1.83 -12.52
N THR A 208 -3.08 -2.13 -12.03
CA THR A 208 -1.83 -1.67 -12.64
C THR A 208 -1.16 -2.82 -13.39
N CYS A 209 -0.73 -2.57 -14.64
CA CYS A 209 -0.14 -3.58 -15.54
C CYS A 209 1.26 -3.16 -16.02
N GLY A 210 2.09 -2.63 -15.12
CA GLY A 210 3.46 -2.23 -15.40
C GLY A 210 3.56 -1.32 -16.63
N THR A 211 4.26 -1.76 -17.67
CA THR A 211 4.48 -1.01 -18.91
C THR A 211 3.25 -0.95 -19.82
N GLU A 212 2.27 -1.84 -19.62
CA GLU A 212 1.07 -1.94 -20.46
C GLU A 212 -0.01 -0.90 -20.09
N GLY A 213 0.17 -0.20 -18.98
CA GLY A 213 -0.77 0.82 -18.52
C GLY A 213 -1.48 0.47 -17.22
N SER A 214 -2.60 1.13 -16.99
CA SER A 214 -3.43 0.89 -15.81
C SER A 214 -4.90 1.16 -16.10
N TYR A 215 -5.76 0.58 -15.30
CA TYR A 215 -7.21 0.69 -15.38
C TYR A 215 -7.78 1.09 -14.03
N VAL A 216 -8.80 1.94 -14.05
CA VAL A 216 -9.65 2.21 -12.89
C VAL A 216 -11.08 1.88 -13.29
N PHE A 217 -11.64 0.85 -12.65
CA PHE A 217 -13.01 0.41 -12.84
C PHE A 217 -13.89 1.01 -11.76
N SER A 218 -15.07 1.47 -12.12
CA SER A 218 -16.16 1.83 -11.22
C SER A 218 -17.49 1.32 -11.78
N ALA A 219 -18.59 1.51 -11.05
CA ALA A 219 -19.92 1.02 -11.50
C ALA A 219 -20.37 1.62 -12.84
N GLY A 220 -19.97 2.86 -13.14
CA GLY A 220 -20.46 3.60 -14.31
C GLY A 220 -19.41 3.82 -15.40
N GLU A 221 -18.12 3.66 -15.09
CA GLU A 221 -17.06 3.98 -16.04
C GLU A 221 -15.82 3.10 -15.87
N MET A 222 -15.01 3.08 -16.91
CA MET A 222 -13.64 2.55 -16.88
C MET A 222 -12.70 3.61 -17.45
N SER A 223 -11.67 3.95 -16.69
CA SER A 223 -10.59 4.81 -17.15
C SER A 223 -9.38 3.95 -17.48
N PHE A 224 -8.77 4.16 -18.64
CA PHE A 224 -7.49 3.56 -19.03
C PHE A 224 -6.45 4.64 -19.27
N GLN A 225 -5.23 4.39 -18.80
CA GLN A 225 -4.07 5.25 -19.05
C GLN A 225 -2.87 4.39 -19.47
N ASN A 226 -2.19 4.82 -20.54
CA ASN A 226 -0.93 4.22 -20.93
C ASN A 226 0.18 4.60 -19.94
N THR A 227 1.10 3.68 -19.68
CA THR A 227 2.31 3.99 -18.92
C THR A 227 3.26 4.85 -19.77
N PRO A 228 3.67 6.05 -19.32
CA PRO A 228 4.67 6.86 -20.02
C PRO A 228 6.01 6.14 -20.13
N LYS A 229 6.65 6.27 -21.30
CA LYS A 229 8.00 5.75 -21.48
C LYS A 229 9.00 6.66 -20.78
N VAL A 230 9.68 6.14 -19.79
CA VAL A 230 10.72 6.85 -19.03
C VAL A 230 12.01 6.02 -18.96
N VAL A 231 13.11 6.66 -18.64
CA VAL A 231 14.34 5.94 -18.29
C VAL A 231 14.21 5.51 -16.83
N VAL A 232 14.05 4.21 -16.62
CA VAL A 232 13.83 3.65 -15.30
C VAL A 232 15.14 3.60 -14.52
N ALA A 233 15.17 4.22 -13.35
CA ALA A 233 16.23 4.10 -12.36
C ALA A 233 15.88 3.05 -11.30
N ASP A 234 14.63 3.07 -10.80
CA ASP A 234 14.09 2.15 -9.79
C ASP A 234 12.57 2.04 -9.99
N THR A 235 11.95 0.95 -9.55
CA THR A 235 10.50 0.76 -9.58
C THR A 235 9.88 0.70 -8.18
N VAL A 236 10.70 0.78 -7.14
CA VAL A 236 10.23 0.77 -5.74
C VAL A 236 9.37 2.01 -5.49
N GLY A 237 8.23 1.82 -4.84
CA GLY A 237 7.28 2.90 -4.55
C GLY A 237 6.40 3.36 -5.72
N ALA A 238 6.56 2.80 -6.93
CA ALA A 238 5.74 3.17 -8.09
C ALA A 238 4.23 2.93 -7.85
N GLY A 239 3.88 1.78 -7.28
CA GLY A 239 2.50 1.45 -6.89
C GLY A 239 1.97 2.36 -5.78
N ASP A 240 2.79 2.59 -4.76
CA ASP A 240 2.43 3.42 -3.60
C ASP A 240 2.20 4.87 -4.00
N SER A 241 3.09 5.40 -4.86
CA SER A 241 2.99 6.75 -5.41
C SER A 241 1.76 6.91 -6.31
N PHE A 242 1.44 5.89 -7.11
CA PHE A 242 0.22 5.84 -7.88
C PHE A 242 -1.01 5.97 -6.96
N THR A 243 -1.11 5.07 -5.97
CA THR A 243 -2.27 5.01 -5.08
C THR A 243 -2.42 6.28 -4.24
N GLY A 244 -1.32 6.80 -3.67
CA GLY A 244 -1.29 8.04 -2.90
C GLY A 244 -1.68 9.26 -3.74
N SER A 245 -1.19 9.35 -4.98
CA SER A 245 -1.50 10.45 -5.90
C SER A 245 -2.93 10.40 -6.41
N PHE A 246 -3.44 9.19 -6.68
CA PHE A 246 -4.81 8.97 -7.10
C PHE A 246 -5.79 9.48 -6.04
N ILE A 247 -5.65 9.02 -4.81
CA ILE A 247 -6.59 9.39 -3.75
C ILE A 247 -6.50 10.87 -3.37
N ALA A 248 -5.29 11.44 -3.33
CA ALA A 248 -5.12 12.88 -3.08
C ALA A 248 -5.80 13.73 -4.16
N SER A 249 -5.88 13.23 -5.40
CA SER A 249 -6.59 13.90 -6.49
C SER A 249 -8.12 13.77 -6.32
N ILE A 250 -8.62 12.59 -5.93
CA ILE A 250 -10.05 12.38 -5.63
C ILE A 250 -10.50 13.29 -4.49
N LEU A 251 -9.73 13.38 -3.39
CA LEU A 251 -10.03 14.28 -2.26
C LEU A 251 -10.12 15.76 -2.66
N LYS A 252 -9.45 16.15 -3.74
CA LYS A 252 -9.53 17.49 -4.34
C LYS A 252 -10.70 17.67 -5.31
N GLY A 253 -11.61 16.69 -5.39
CA GLY A 253 -12.78 16.73 -6.27
C GLY A 253 -12.46 16.50 -7.74
N LYS A 254 -11.31 15.89 -8.07
CA LYS A 254 -11.00 15.50 -9.45
C LYS A 254 -11.84 14.30 -9.86
N SER A 255 -12.21 14.25 -11.14
CA SER A 255 -12.84 13.07 -11.75
C SER A 255 -11.89 11.88 -11.75
N ILE A 256 -12.42 10.65 -11.85
CA ILE A 256 -11.61 9.43 -11.94
C ILE A 256 -10.58 9.52 -13.07
N PRO A 257 -10.92 9.93 -14.31
CA PRO A 257 -9.91 10.04 -15.38
C PRO A 257 -8.80 11.07 -15.09
N GLU A 258 -9.11 12.20 -14.44
CA GLU A 258 -8.11 13.20 -14.07
C GLU A 258 -7.20 12.71 -12.95
N ALA A 259 -7.76 12.07 -11.91
CA ALA A 259 -7.01 11.46 -10.82
C ALA A 259 -6.11 10.33 -11.32
N HIS A 260 -6.63 9.48 -12.22
CA HIS A 260 -5.90 8.39 -12.85
C HIS A 260 -4.71 8.90 -13.67
N LYS A 261 -4.94 9.91 -14.52
CA LYS A 261 -3.85 10.54 -15.29
C LYS A 261 -2.75 11.08 -14.37
N ARG A 262 -3.12 11.78 -13.28
CA ARG A 262 -2.16 12.31 -12.32
C ARG A 262 -1.38 11.19 -11.63
N ALA A 263 -2.04 10.12 -11.24
CA ALA A 263 -1.40 8.96 -10.61
C ALA A 263 -0.34 8.32 -11.52
N VAL A 264 -0.66 8.14 -12.80
CA VAL A 264 0.28 7.61 -13.80
C VAL A 264 1.48 8.54 -14.00
N GLU A 265 1.27 9.86 -14.08
CA GLU A 265 2.36 10.84 -14.23
C GLU A 265 3.32 10.81 -13.04
N VAL A 266 2.78 10.75 -11.81
CA VAL A 266 3.60 10.71 -10.59
C VAL A 266 4.34 9.37 -10.49
N SER A 267 3.67 8.25 -10.72
CA SER A 267 4.29 6.93 -10.70
C SER A 267 5.43 6.80 -11.73
N ALA A 268 5.22 7.31 -12.95
CA ALA A 268 6.26 7.34 -13.98
C ALA A 268 7.45 8.23 -13.58
N TYR A 269 7.21 9.38 -12.94
CA TYR A 269 8.27 10.23 -12.39
C TYR A 269 9.06 9.49 -11.29
N VAL A 270 8.38 8.82 -10.37
CA VAL A 270 9.03 8.05 -9.29
C VAL A 270 9.96 6.99 -9.89
N CYS A 271 9.55 6.30 -10.93
CA CYS A 271 10.41 5.33 -11.61
C CYS A 271 11.71 5.93 -12.19
N THR A 272 11.83 7.26 -12.35
CA THR A 272 13.08 7.92 -12.77
C THR A 272 14.02 8.26 -11.62
N GLN A 273 13.58 8.08 -10.38
CA GLN A 273 14.34 8.40 -9.17
C GLN A 273 14.88 7.11 -8.52
N ASN A 274 15.87 7.25 -7.62
CA ASN A 274 16.34 6.14 -6.81
C ASN A 274 15.60 6.16 -5.47
N GLY A 275 15.03 5.02 -5.08
CA GLY A 275 14.29 4.86 -3.83
C GLY A 275 12.81 5.22 -3.94
N ALA A 276 12.08 4.93 -2.87
CA ALA A 276 10.62 4.99 -2.83
C ALA A 276 10.03 6.34 -2.40
N MET A 277 10.85 7.24 -1.83
CA MET A 277 10.44 8.56 -1.32
C MET A 277 11.46 9.63 -1.68
#